data_2cde2a600b0b0a059a85df77111efde2
#
_entry.id   2cde2a600b0b0a059a85df77111efde2
#
_cell.length_a   1.000
_cell.length_b   1.000
_cell.length_c   1.000
_cell.angle_alpha   90.00
_cell.angle_beta   90.00
_cell.angle_gamma   90.00
#
_symmetry.space_group_name_H-M   'P 1'
#
loop_
_entity.id
_entity.type
_entity.pdbx_description
1 polymer ?
#
loop_
_entity_poly.entity_id
_entity_poly.type
_entity_poly.pdbx_seq_one_letter_code
_entity_poly.pdbx_strand_id
1 'polypeptide(L)'
;MKFPVDIHTHRLPPVSGTAIANRYPDTFVPEEGAWYSVGIHPWHIPATVTPVVRNEMNVLASLAGHPQVLAIGEAGLDKLADAPMAVQIKVFEYQARLSVELDKPLV
;
A
#
# COMPACT_ATOMS: atom_id res chain seq x y z
N MET A 1 -7.92 -16.41 -16.15
CA MET A 1 -7.36 -15.58 -15.06
C MET A 1 -7.09 -16.47 -13.85
N LYS A 2 -5.92 -16.36 -13.28
CA LYS A 2 -5.60 -17.02 -12.01
C LYS A 2 -5.96 -16.09 -10.86
N PHE A 3 -6.64 -16.62 -9.86
CA PHE A 3 -6.94 -15.88 -8.64
C PHE A 3 -5.77 -16.03 -7.66
N PRO A 4 -5.40 -14.97 -6.94
CA PRO A 4 -4.39 -15.09 -5.91
C PRO A 4 -4.89 -15.98 -4.77
N VAL A 5 -4.02 -16.88 -4.30
CA VAL A 5 -4.27 -17.76 -3.15
C VAL A 5 -3.60 -17.24 -1.89
N ASP A 6 -2.61 -16.35 -2.04
CA ASP A 6 -1.98 -15.62 -0.96
C ASP A 6 -2.31 -14.13 -1.14
N ILE A 7 -3.08 -13.55 -0.23
CA ILE A 7 -3.55 -12.18 -0.37
C ILE A 7 -2.58 -11.15 0.23
N HIS A 8 -1.53 -11.58 0.89
CA HIS A 8 -0.55 -10.66 1.46
C HIS A 8 0.82 -11.32 1.57
N THR A 9 1.79 -10.83 0.80
CA THR A 9 3.18 -11.27 0.86
C THR A 9 4.09 -10.10 0.45
N HIS A 10 5.36 -10.16 0.84
CA HIS A 10 6.37 -9.17 0.42
C HIS A 10 7.24 -9.68 -0.71
N ARG A 11 7.04 -10.91 -1.15
CA ARG A 11 7.80 -11.52 -2.25
C ARG A 11 6.87 -11.91 -3.39
N LEU A 12 7.40 -11.81 -4.61
CA LEU A 12 6.69 -12.35 -5.76
C LEU A 12 6.64 -13.87 -5.67
N PRO A 13 5.49 -14.48 -5.99
CA PRO A 13 5.35 -15.94 -5.93
C PRO A 13 6.11 -16.62 -7.08
N PRO A 14 6.47 -17.92 -6.92
CA PRO A 14 7.10 -18.69 -8.00
C PRO A 14 6.19 -18.81 -9.24
N VAL A 15 4.87 -18.85 -9.03
CA VAL A 15 3.89 -18.87 -10.11
C VAL A 15 3.19 -17.53 -10.13
N SER A 16 3.33 -16.80 -11.23
CA SER A 16 2.76 -15.45 -11.39
C SER A 16 1.23 -15.49 -11.24
N GLY A 17 0.68 -14.50 -10.53
CA GLY A 17 -0.76 -14.35 -10.31
C GLY A 17 -1.34 -15.17 -9.16
N THR A 18 -0.51 -15.88 -8.38
CA THR A 18 -0.97 -16.69 -7.24
C THR A 18 -0.89 -15.98 -5.90
N ALA A 19 -0.34 -14.76 -5.86
CA ALA A 19 -0.25 -13.97 -4.64
C ALA A 19 -0.43 -12.48 -4.95
N ILE A 20 -0.79 -11.72 -3.92
CA ILE A 20 -0.77 -10.26 -3.94
C ILE A 20 0.48 -9.81 -3.19
N ALA A 21 1.46 -9.28 -3.92
CA ALA A 21 2.71 -8.79 -3.33
C ALA A 21 2.55 -7.34 -2.87
N ASN A 22 2.93 -7.08 -1.62
CA ASN A 22 2.89 -5.72 -1.07
C ASN A 22 4.11 -4.92 -1.53
N ARG A 23 3.88 -3.66 -1.89
CA ARG A 23 4.92 -2.71 -2.28
C ARG A 23 4.66 -1.35 -1.66
N TYR A 24 5.75 -0.62 -1.38
CA TYR A 24 5.68 0.78 -1.05
C TYR A 24 5.56 1.61 -2.33
N PRO A 25 5.03 2.84 -2.27
CA PRO A 25 4.89 3.66 -3.48
C PRO A 25 6.20 3.86 -4.24
N ASP A 26 7.32 4.04 -3.53
CA ASP A 26 8.64 4.27 -4.12
C ASP A 26 9.31 2.99 -4.66
N THR A 27 8.81 1.81 -4.31
CA THR A 27 9.37 0.53 -4.76
C THR A 27 8.47 -0.19 -5.76
N PHE A 28 7.39 0.43 -6.20
CA PHE A 28 6.45 -0.20 -7.10
C PHE A 28 6.98 -0.22 -8.53
N VAL A 29 7.41 -1.39 -8.96
CA VAL A 29 7.80 -1.67 -10.36
C VAL A 29 7.02 -2.92 -10.77
N PRO A 30 5.89 -2.77 -11.46
CA PRO A 30 5.02 -3.91 -11.75
C PRO A 30 5.65 -4.86 -12.78
N GLU A 31 5.56 -6.16 -12.47
CA GLU A 31 5.90 -7.21 -13.41
C GLU A 31 4.63 -7.74 -14.07
N GLU A 32 4.71 -8.07 -15.35
CA GLU A 32 3.58 -8.59 -16.11
C GLU A 32 2.99 -9.86 -15.44
N GLY A 33 1.68 -9.90 -15.30
CA GLY A 33 0.98 -11.03 -14.70
C GLY A 33 0.97 -11.08 -13.19
N ALA A 34 1.69 -10.20 -12.50
CA ALA A 34 1.72 -10.13 -11.06
C ALA A 34 0.61 -9.22 -10.51
N TRP A 35 0.17 -9.50 -9.28
CA TRP A 35 -0.78 -8.66 -8.54
C TRP A 35 -0.11 -8.01 -7.35
N TYR A 36 -0.55 -6.81 -7.02
CA TYR A 36 0.06 -6.01 -5.97
C TYR A 36 -0.97 -5.39 -5.04
N SER A 37 -0.55 -5.14 -3.80
CA SER A 37 -1.11 -4.11 -2.94
C SER A 37 -0.06 -3.01 -2.79
N VAL A 38 -0.49 -1.76 -2.74
CA VAL A 38 0.40 -0.62 -2.56
C VAL A 38 -0.12 0.25 -1.43
N GLY A 39 0.75 0.59 -0.51
CA GLY A 39 0.37 1.40 0.64
C GLY A 39 1.57 1.88 1.46
N ILE A 40 1.26 2.63 2.51
CA ILE A 40 2.25 3.21 3.43
C ILE A 40 2.07 2.56 4.81
N HIS A 41 2.98 1.68 5.15
CA HIS A 41 3.02 1.01 6.45
C HIS A 41 3.41 2.03 7.54
N PRO A 42 2.84 1.95 8.76
CA PRO A 42 3.14 2.92 9.82
C PRO A 42 4.63 3.04 10.16
N TRP A 43 5.40 1.98 10.00
CA TRP A 43 6.85 1.99 10.26
C TRP A 43 7.64 2.80 9.22
N HIS A 44 7.05 3.12 8.07
CA HIS A 44 7.66 3.93 7.02
C HIS A 44 7.27 5.41 7.10
N ILE A 45 6.47 5.79 8.09
CA ILE A 45 6.07 7.17 8.30
C ILE A 45 7.13 7.83 9.19
N PRO A 46 7.76 8.93 8.77
CA PRO A 46 8.69 9.66 9.63
C PRO A 46 7.98 10.29 10.84
N ALA A 47 8.76 10.63 11.87
CA ALA A 47 8.23 11.16 13.12
C ALA A 47 7.41 12.45 12.97
N THR A 48 7.59 13.18 11.88
CA THR A 48 6.83 14.41 11.58
C THR A 48 6.26 14.35 10.18
N VAL A 49 5.10 14.99 9.98
CA VAL A 49 4.54 15.17 8.63
C VAL A 49 5.46 16.12 7.87
N THR A 50 6.15 15.59 6.88
CA THR A 50 7.10 16.30 6.06
C THR A 50 6.60 16.36 4.62
N PRO A 51 7.19 17.21 3.76
CA PRO A 51 6.92 17.17 2.33
C PRO A 51 7.14 15.78 1.71
N VAL A 52 8.05 14.98 2.27
CA VAL A 52 8.31 13.61 1.82
C VAL A 52 7.07 12.72 2.01
N VAL A 53 6.43 12.78 3.19
CA VAL A 53 5.21 11.99 3.45
C VAL A 53 4.08 12.42 2.53
N ARG A 54 3.90 13.72 2.34
CA ARG A 54 2.89 14.25 1.44
C ARG A 54 3.12 13.79 0.00
N ASN A 55 4.39 13.80 -0.43
CA ASN A 55 4.74 13.32 -1.76
C ASN A 55 4.45 11.82 -1.90
N GLU A 56 4.76 11.01 -0.89
CA GLU A 56 4.44 9.58 -0.91
C GLU A 56 2.94 9.33 -1.01
N MET A 57 2.12 10.11 -0.29
CA MET A 57 0.66 10.00 -0.41
C MET A 57 0.18 10.36 -1.81
N ASN A 58 0.75 11.39 -2.44
CA ASN A 58 0.42 11.76 -3.81
C ASN A 58 0.83 10.68 -4.81
N VAL A 59 2.01 10.11 -4.65
CA VAL A 59 2.49 9.00 -5.48
C VAL A 59 1.58 7.78 -5.30
N LEU A 60 1.22 7.45 -4.06
CA LEU A 60 0.29 6.37 -3.78
C LEU A 60 -1.05 6.59 -4.50
N ALA A 61 -1.62 7.79 -4.44
CA ALA A 61 -2.88 8.10 -5.11
C ALA A 61 -2.79 7.86 -6.62
N SER A 62 -1.68 8.21 -7.26
CA SER A 62 -1.50 7.98 -8.69
C SER A 62 -1.27 6.51 -9.03
N LEU A 63 -0.63 5.73 -8.17
CA LEU A 63 -0.37 4.30 -8.39
C LEU A 63 -1.58 3.43 -8.06
N ALA A 64 -2.41 3.84 -7.11
CA ALA A 64 -3.52 3.04 -6.60
C ALA A 64 -4.55 2.69 -7.68
N GLY A 65 -4.64 3.47 -8.75
CA GLY A 65 -5.51 3.20 -9.90
C GLY A 65 -4.93 2.20 -10.90
N HIS A 66 -3.69 1.75 -10.74
CA HIS A 66 -3.05 0.83 -11.66
C HIS A 66 -3.81 -0.51 -11.70
N PRO A 67 -4.02 -1.12 -12.90
CA PRO A 67 -4.80 -2.36 -13.03
C PRO A 67 -4.24 -3.54 -12.24
N GLN A 68 -2.92 -3.60 -12.01
CA GLN A 68 -2.28 -4.67 -11.24
C GLN A 68 -2.32 -4.45 -9.73
N VAL A 69 -2.79 -3.29 -9.28
CA VAL A 69 -2.99 -2.99 -7.85
C VAL A 69 -4.40 -3.40 -7.47
N LEU A 70 -4.53 -4.50 -6.73
CA LEU A 70 -5.82 -5.06 -6.32
C LEU A 70 -6.28 -4.52 -4.96
N ALA A 71 -5.38 -4.03 -4.14
CA ALA A 71 -5.68 -3.58 -2.79
C ALA A 71 -4.81 -2.40 -2.38
N ILE A 72 -5.29 -1.61 -1.44
CA ILE A 72 -4.55 -0.52 -0.81
C ILE A 72 -3.99 -1.06 0.51
N GLY A 73 -2.72 -0.90 0.72
CA GLY A 73 -2.03 -1.36 1.92
C GLY A 73 -0.63 -1.87 1.57
N GLU A 74 0.11 -2.27 2.50
CA GLU A 74 -0.22 -2.49 3.92
C GLU A 74 -0.41 -1.15 4.63
N ALA A 75 -1.54 -0.98 5.31
CA ALA A 75 -1.86 0.24 6.07
C ALA A 75 -2.27 -0.13 7.49
N GLY A 76 -2.10 0.75 8.43
CA GLY A 76 -2.51 0.49 9.80
C GLY A 76 -1.91 1.47 10.80
N LEU A 77 -2.06 1.13 12.06
CA LEU A 77 -1.59 1.90 13.21
C LEU A 77 -0.73 0.99 14.08
N ASP A 78 0.41 1.50 14.54
CA ASP A 78 1.29 0.78 15.45
C ASP A 78 1.89 1.76 16.47
N LYS A 79 1.54 1.59 17.73
CA LYS A 79 2.05 2.46 18.81
C LYS A 79 3.55 2.32 19.04
N LEU A 80 4.19 1.27 18.51
CA LEU A 80 5.62 1.06 18.61
C LEU A 80 6.39 1.71 17.45
N ALA A 81 5.70 2.23 16.44
CA ALA A 81 6.34 2.95 15.35
C ALA A 81 6.82 4.34 15.80
N ASP A 82 7.81 4.88 15.09
CA ASP A 82 8.41 6.17 15.43
C ASP A 82 7.44 7.35 15.23
N ALA A 83 6.56 7.25 14.24
CA ALA A 83 5.62 8.33 13.94
C ALA A 83 4.59 8.50 15.07
N PRO A 84 4.28 9.74 15.47
CA PRO A 84 3.20 9.99 16.41
C PRO A 84 1.87 9.43 15.91
N MET A 85 1.02 8.95 16.83
CA MET A 85 -0.26 8.34 16.47
C MET A 85 -1.13 9.29 15.64
N ALA A 86 -1.12 10.58 15.92
CA ALA A 86 -1.88 11.58 15.15
C ALA A 86 -1.45 11.61 13.67
N VAL A 87 -0.17 11.43 13.38
CA VAL A 87 0.36 11.38 12.01
C VAL A 87 -0.04 10.06 11.35
N GLN A 88 0.10 8.95 12.07
CA GLN A 88 -0.31 7.64 11.58
C GLN A 88 -1.78 7.60 11.20
N ILE A 89 -2.64 8.19 12.03
CA ILE A 89 -4.09 8.26 11.77
C ILE A 89 -4.37 9.01 10.48
N LYS A 90 -3.72 10.14 10.23
CA LYS A 90 -3.90 10.90 8.99
C LYS A 90 -3.52 10.09 7.75
N VAL A 91 -2.39 9.40 7.79
CA VAL A 91 -1.92 8.58 6.69
C VAL A 91 -2.84 7.37 6.49
N PHE A 92 -3.29 6.75 7.57
CA PHE A 92 -4.24 5.64 7.52
C PHE A 92 -5.59 6.08 6.92
N GLU A 93 -6.14 7.19 7.40
CA GLU A 93 -7.42 7.71 6.89
C GLU A 93 -7.36 8.04 5.39
N TYR A 94 -6.24 8.58 4.93
CA TYR A 94 -6.01 8.85 3.52
C TYR A 94 -6.09 7.56 2.69
N GLN A 95 -5.45 6.49 3.16
CA GLN A 95 -5.47 5.19 2.48
C GLN A 95 -6.85 4.54 2.53
N ALA A 96 -7.54 4.64 3.66
CA ALA A 96 -8.92 4.16 3.78
C ALA A 96 -9.85 4.88 2.81
N ARG A 97 -9.67 6.17 2.64
CA ARG A 97 -10.44 6.97 1.67
C ARG A 97 -10.16 6.55 0.23
N LEU A 98 -8.89 6.33 -0.12
CA LEU A 98 -8.53 5.80 -1.44
C LEU A 98 -9.18 4.45 -1.71
N SER A 99 -9.18 3.57 -0.71
CA SER A 99 -9.81 2.25 -0.80
C SER A 99 -11.29 2.38 -1.18
N VAL A 100 -12.02 3.27 -0.53
CA VAL A 100 -13.43 3.53 -0.82
C VAL A 100 -13.62 4.14 -2.21
N GLU A 101 -12.85 5.16 -2.54
CA GLU A 101 -12.96 5.86 -3.83
C GLU A 101 -12.68 4.95 -5.02
N LEU A 102 -11.73 4.05 -4.89
CA LEU A 102 -11.30 3.14 -5.97
C LEU A 102 -12.01 1.80 -5.93
N ASP A 103 -12.86 1.56 -4.95
CA ASP A 103 -13.52 0.27 -4.72
C ASP A 103 -12.51 -0.88 -4.68
N LYS A 104 -11.42 -0.68 -3.93
CA LYS A 104 -10.37 -1.68 -3.71
C LYS A 104 -10.27 -1.97 -2.21
N PRO A 105 -10.04 -3.24 -1.81
CA PRO A 105 -9.93 -3.56 -0.39
C PRO A 105 -8.74 -2.86 0.28
N LEU A 106 -8.88 -2.61 1.58
CA LEU A 106 -7.82 -2.10 2.45
C LEU A 106 -7.21 -3.28 3.22
N VAL A 107 -5.91 -3.36 3.20
CA VAL A 107 -5.16 -4.44 3.85
C VAL A 107 -4.30 -3.91 4.99
#